data_5b60e56e7cafca6f17de2eb62e33f0b4
#
_entry.id   5b60e56e7cafca6f17de2eb62e33f0b4
#
_cell.length_a   1.000
_cell.length_b   1.000
_cell.length_c   1.000
_cell.angle_alpha   90.00
_cell.angle_beta   90.00
_cell.angle_gamma   90.00
#
_symmetry.space_group_name_H-M   'P 1'
#
loop_
_entity.id
_entity.type
_entity.pdbx_description
1 polymer ?
#
loop_
_entity_poly.entity_id
_entity_poly.type
_entity_poly.pdbx_seq_one_letter_code
_entity_poly.pdbx_strand_id
1 'polypeptide(L)'
;MQFALTINDDSVRAAFPSLYSNIAECYEELNDLDNAKRNHELAASFTDDPSDTGPFYHGTRADLQVGDLLTPGGSSNYQSDLIMNHIYFTALVNGAGLAAALAKGDGPERVYIVEPTGHFEHDPNVTNKKFPGNPTRSYRSQAALKIVGEVTDWIRQTPEELQKWRDKLANVQGEIIN
;
A
#
# COMPACT_ATOMS: atom_id res chain seq x y z
N MET A 1 -23.18 7.69 -12.60
CA MET A 1 -22.93 7.24 -11.23
C MET A 1 -23.89 6.12 -10.78
N GLN A 2 -25.17 6.23 -10.94
CA GLN A 2 -26.15 5.17 -10.62
C GLN A 2 -25.86 3.82 -11.31
N PHE A 3 -25.27 3.83 -12.50
CA PHE A 3 -24.93 2.61 -13.24
C PHE A 3 -23.73 1.84 -12.64
N ALA A 4 -22.75 2.54 -12.07
CA ALA A 4 -21.58 1.92 -11.44
C ALA A 4 -21.94 1.21 -10.12
N LEU A 5 -22.95 1.68 -9.40
CA LEU A 5 -23.43 1.06 -8.15
C LEU A 5 -24.14 -0.30 -8.37
N THR A 6 -24.53 -0.61 -9.61
CA THR A 6 -25.16 -1.90 -9.99
C THR A 6 -24.16 -2.93 -10.48
N ILE A 7 -22.91 -2.53 -10.75
CA ILE A 7 -21.84 -3.45 -11.16
C ILE A 7 -21.26 -4.07 -9.89
N ASN A 8 -21.49 -5.36 -9.74
CA ASN A 8 -20.91 -6.14 -8.64
C ASN A 8 -19.47 -6.57 -8.99
N ASP A 9 -18.62 -5.57 -9.28
CA ASP A 9 -17.21 -5.73 -9.62
C ASP A 9 -16.38 -5.03 -8.53
N ASP A 10 -15.63 -5.80 -7.77
CA ASP A 10 -14.84 -5.32 -6.64
C ASP A 10 -13.79 -4.29 -7.07
N SER A 11 -13.28 -4.37 -8.30
CA SER A 11 -12.34 -3.39 -8.83
C SER A 11 -12.98 -2.01 -9.01
N VAL A 12 -14.26 -1.97 -9.38
CA VAL A 12 -15.03 -0.73 -9.51
C VAL A 12 -15.39 -0.18 -8.13
N ARG A 13 -15.74 -1.05 -7.18
CA ARG A 13 -16.07 -0.64 -5.80
C ARG A 13 -14.87 -0.04 -5.08
N ALA A 14 -13.69 -0.57 -5.29
CA ALA A 14 -12.44 -0.04 -4.73
C ALA A 14 -12.12 1.40 -5.19
N ALA A 15 -12.72 1.87 -6.28
CA ALA A 15 -12.55 3.23 -6.78
C ALA A 15 -13.48 4.26 -6.09
N PHE A 16 -14.57 3.83 -5.44
CA PHE A 16 -15.57 4.75 -4.90
C PHE A 16 -15.06 5.70 -3.82
N PRO A 17 -14.26 5.28 -2.82
CA PRO A 17 -13.72 6.20 -1.83
C PRO A 17 -12.99 7.38 -2.47
N SER A 18 -12.05 7.10 -3.37
CA SER A 18 -11.28 8.15 -4.08
C SER A 18 -12.17 9.02 -4.96
N LEU A 19 -13.15 8.44 -5.63
CA LEU A 19 -14.07 9.20 -6.49
C LEU A 19 -14.91 10.16 -5.69
N TYR A 20 -15.49 9.72 -4.57
CA TYR A 20 -16.29 10.59 -3.70
C TYR A 20 -15.44 11.66 -2.99
N SER A 21 -14.20 11.33 -2.59
CA SER A 21 -13.26 12.32 -2.05
C SER A 21 -12.94 13.42 -3.06
N ASN A 22 -12.64 13.04 -4.31
CA ASN A 22 -12.38 14.03 -5.37
C ASN A 22 -13.62 14.90 -5.68
N ILE A 23 -14.82 14.32 -5.64
CA ILE A 23 -16.07 15.08 -5.80
C ILE A 23 -16.26 16.05 -4.62
N ALA A 24 -15.95 15.63 -3.39
CA ALA A 24 -16.02 16.50 -2.22
C ALA A 24 -15.09 17.70 -2.36
N GLU A 25 -13.85 17.50 -2.78
CA GLU A 25 -12.89 18.58 -3.03
C GLU A 25 -13.37 19.57 -4.10
N CYS A 26 -13.97 19.07 -5.19
CA CYS A 26 -14.57 19.95 -6.19
C CYS A 26 -15.69 20.83 -5.60
N TYR A 27 -16.51 20.29 -4.70
CA TYR A 27 -17.53 21.05 -4.01
C TYR A 27 -16.95 22.05 -2.99
N GLU A 28 -15.84 21.72 -2.34
CA GLU A 28 -15.10 22.66 -1.48
C GLU A 28 -14.58 23.86 -2.29
N GLU A 29 -13.98 23.61 -3.45
CA GLU A 29 -13.52 24.67 -4.35
C GLU A 29 -14.67 25.57 -4.85
N LEU A 30 -15.86 25.01 -5.01
CA LEU A 30 -17.08 25.73 -5.36
C LEU A 30 -17.75 26.41 -4.14
N ASN A 31 -17.17 26.26 -2.93
CA ASN A 31 -17.73 26.72 -1.65
C ASN A 31 -19.12 26.13 -1.34
N ASP A 32 -19.44 24.96 -1.87
CA ASP A 32 -20.64 24.16 -1.57
C ASP A 32 -20.34 23.15 -0.48
N LEU A 33 -20.26 23.63 0.76
CA LEU A 33 -19.81 22.84 1.92
C LEU A 33 -20.78 21.69 2.27
N ASP A 34 -22.06 21.83 1.97
CA ASP A 34 -23.05 20.78 2.25
C ASP A 34 -22.84 19.56 1.33
N ASN A 35 -22.65 19.79 0.04
CA ASN A 35 -22.35 18.72 -0.89
C ASN A 35 -20.93 18.16 -0.68
N ALA A 36 -19.96 18.99 -0.31
CA ALA A 36 -18.62 18.52 0.08
C ALA A 36 -18.71 17.53 1.25
N LYS A 37 -19.34 17.92 2.35
CA LYS A 37 -19.54 17.09 3.53
C LYS A 37 -20.24 15.77 3.18
N ARG A 38 -21.33 15.83 2.41
CA ARG A 38 -22.07 14.62 1.99
C ARG A 38 -21.18 13.66 1.20
N ASN A 39 -20.32 14.14 0.33
CA ASN A 39 -19.42 13.30 -0.46
C ASN A 39 -18.27 12.76 0.39
N HIS A 40 -17.77 13.48 1.39
CA HIS A 40 -16.82 12.92 2.37
C HIS A 40 -17.47 11.80 3.21
N GLU A 41 -18.70 11.98 3.65
CA GLU A 41 -19.45 10.93 4.37
C GLU A 41 -19.68 9.69 3.48
N LEU A 42 -19.98 9.88 2.20
CA LEU A 42 -20.10 8.79 1.24
C LEU A 42 -18.74 8.10 1.02
N ALA A 43 -17.65 8.82 0.87
CA ALA A 43 -16.31 8.24 0.78
C ALA A 43 -15.99 7.36 2.01
N ALA A 44 -16.27 7.88 3.20
CA ALA A 44 -16.06 7.16 4.45
C ALA A 44 -17.00 5.96 4.66
N SER A 45 -18.16 5.92 3.99
CA SER A 45 -19.11 4.80 4.09
C SER A 45 -18.69 3.57 3.29
N PHE A 46 -17.81 3.74 2.31
CA PHE A 46 -17.12 2.63 1.68
C PHE A 46 -15.98 2.26 2.61
N THR A 47 -16.23 1.33 3.52
CA THR A 47 -15.21 0.85 4.45
C THR A 47 -13.97 0.44 3.68
N ASP A 48 -12.83 1.00 4.08
CA ASP A 48 -11.51 0.73 3.51
C ASP A 48 -10.97 -0.68 3.84
N ASP A 49 -11.83 -1.59 4.25
CA ASP A 49 -11.44 -2.98 4.45
C ASP A 49 -11.11 -3.63 3.10
N PRO A 50 -9.85 -3.93 2.85
CA PRO A 50 -9.47 -4.57 1.61
C PRO A 50 -10.16 -5.93 1.49
N SER A 51 -10.85 -6.15 0.38
CA SER A 51 -11.46 -7.45 0.06
C SER A 51 -10.44 -8.49 -0.42
N ASP A 52 -9.17 -8.09 -0.51
CA ASP A 52 -8.07 -8.94 -1.00
C ASP A 52 -7.76 -10.05 0.02
N THR A 53 -7.75 -11.27 -0.45
CA THR A 53 -7.49 -12.47 0.37
C THR A 53 -6.06 -13.02 0.20
N GLY A 54 -5.22 -12.32 -0.55
CA GLY A 54 -3.85 -12.72 -0.83
C GLY A 54 -3.71 -13.71 -2.00
N PRO A 55 -2.60 -14.44 -2.07
CA PRO A 55 -1.49 -14.43 -1.13
C PRO A 55 -0.81 -13.07 -1.00
N PHE A 56 -0.26 -12.78 0.18
CA PHE A 56 0.45 -11.54 0.46
C PHE A 56 1.95 -11.75 0.58
N TYR A 57 2.72 -10.71 0.25
CA TYR A 57 4.18 -10.75 0.18
C TYR A 57 4.81 -9.55 0.87
N HIS A 58 5.93 -9.76 1.54
CA HIS A 58 6.77 -8.73 2.12
C HIS A 58 8.19 -8.83 1.59
N GLY A 59 8.71 -7.72 1.05
CA GLY A 59 10.07 -7.63 0.53
C GLY A 59 11.03 -6.99 1.53
N THR A 60 12.15 -7.65 1.82
CA THR A 60 13.13 -7.20 2.83
C THR A 60 14.53 -7.73 2.52
N ARG A 61 15.53 -7.29 3.30
CA ARG A 61 16.89 -7.88 3.36
C ARG A 61 17.16 -8.59 4.68
N ALA A 62 16.15 -8.64 5.57
CA ALA A 62 16.25 -9.40 6.82
C ALA A 62 16.19 -10.91 6.55
N ASP A 63 16.95 -11.68 7.30
CA ASP A 63 16.92 -13.15 7.30
C ASP A 63 15.90 -13.63 8.34
N LEU A 64 14.73 -14.04 7.85
CA LEU A 64 13.58 -14.42 8.67
C LEU A 64 13.24 -15.89 8.42
N GLN A 65 12.62 -16.53 9.42
CA GLN A 65 12.22 -17.91 9.36
C GLN A 65 10.69 -18.05 9.33
N VAL A 66 10.19 -19.14 8.79
CA VAL A 66 8.76 -19.48 8.88
C VAL A 66 8.34 -19.54 10.34
N GLY A 67 7.29 -18.80 10.67
CA GLY A 67 6.78 -18.64 12.02
C GLY A 67 7.18 -17.32 12.70
N ASP A 68 8.19 -16.62 12.18
CA ASP A 68 8.58 -15.31 12.69
C ASP A 68 7.45 -14.30 12.49
N LEU A 69 7.42 -13.31 13.38
CA LEU A 69 6.49 -12.19 13.35
C LEU A 69 7.22 -10.91 12.97
N LEU A 70 6.86 -10.31 11.87
CA LEU A 70 7.26 -8.96 11.49
C LEU A 70 6.33 -7.96 12.18
N THR A 71 6.89 -7.17 13.08
CA THR A 71 6.14 -6.14 13.83
C THR A 71 6.40 -4.74 13.29
N PRO A 72 5.44 -3.81 13.41
CA PRO A 72 5.70 -2.39 13.23
C PRO A 72 6.82 -1.87 14.14
N GLY A 73 7.34 -0.68 13.90
CA GLY A 73 8.38 -0.06 14.71
C GLY A 73 9.76 -0.06 14.05
N GLY A 74 9.89 -0.57 12.85
CA GLY A 74 11.10 -0.44 12.05
C GLY A 74 11.30 0.98 11.52
N SER A 75 12.55 1.36 11.23
CA SER A 75 12.86 2.62 10.56
C SER A 75 12.40 2.58 9.11
N SER A 76 11.89 3.71 8.62
CA SER A 76 11.53 3.87 7.21
C SER A 76 12.72 3.62 6.28
N ASN A 77 12.48 2.92 5.18
CA ASN A 77 13.47 2.76 4.11
C ASN A 77 13.77 4.09 3.38
N TYR A 78 12.86 5.06 3.47
CA TYR A 78 12.91 6.33 2.73
C TYR A 78 13.33 7.52 3.60
N GLN A 79 12.97 7.51 4.89
CA GLN A 79 13.32 8.56 5.87
C GLN A 79 13.94 7.89 7.10
N SER A 80 15.23 8.14 7.36
CA SER A 80 15.98 7.43 8.41
C SER A 80 15.52 7.70 9.83
N ASP A 81 14.93 8.86 10.05
CA ASP A 81 14.49 9.36 11.38
C ASP A 81 13.02 9.02 11.66
N LEU A 82 12.31 8.45 10.68
CA LEU A 82 10.91 8.08 10.83
C LEU A 82 10.78 6.62 11.28
N ILE A 83 10.19 6.42 12.44
CA ILE A 83 9.76 5.11 12.92
C ILE A 83 8.36 4.83 12.36
N MET A 84 8.21 3.71 11.68
CA MET A 84 6.94 3.35 11.03
C MET A 84 6.00 2.70 12.04
N ASN A 85 4.78 3.24 12.15
CA ASN A 85 3.71 2.68 13.00
C ASN A 85 3.02 1.47 12.36
N HIS A 86 3.32 1.23 11.09
CA HIS A 86 2.74 0.16 10.30
C HIS A 86 3.82 -0.73 9.70
N ILE A 87 3.44 -1.96 9.38
CA ILE A 87 4.20 -2.84 8.51
C ILE A 87 3.49 -2.94 7.15
N TYR A 88 4.28 -2.97 6.07
CA TYR A 88 3.79 -2.86 4.70
C TYR A 88 3.95 -4.16 3.95
N PHE A 89 2.98 -4.48 3.10
CA PHE A 89 2.97 -5.70 2.28
C PHE A 89 2.13 -5.51 1.01
N THR A 90 2.20 -6.46 0.10
CA THR A 90 1.47 -6.38 -1.17
C THR A 90 1.00 -7.75 -1.60
N ALA A 91 -0.06 -7.82 -2.42
CA ALA A 91 -0.48 -9.05 -3.08
C ALA A 91 0.22 -9.27 -4.44
N LEU A 92 1.20 -8.43 -4.81
CA LEU A 92 1.99 -8.59 -6.03
C LEU A 92 3.43 -9.00 -5.70
N VAL A 93 3.82 -10.22 -6.05
CA VAL A 93 5.17 -10.75 -5.77
C VAL A 93 6.28 -9.85 -6.32
N ASN A 94 6.12 -9.29 -7.52
CA ASN A 94 7.11 -8.38 -8.11
C ASN A 94 7.16 -7.02 -7.41
N GLY A 95 6.04 -6.58 -6.81
CA GLY A 95 6.01 -5.40 -5.94
C GLY A 95 6.83 -5.61 -4.66
N ALA A 96 6.70 -6.77 -4.04
CA ALA A 96 7.53 -7.16 -2.91
C ALA A 96 9.01 -7.30 -3.31
N GLY A 97 9.30 -7.85 -4.52
CA GLY A 97 10.66 -7.91 -5.07
C GLY A 97 11.30 -6.53 -5.23
N LEU A 98 10.56 -5.55 -5.74
CA LEU A 98 11.02 -4.16 -5.81
C LEU A 98 11.27 -3.58 -4.42
N ALA A 99 10.38 -3.83 -3.45
CA ALA A 99 10.56 -3.39 -2.07
C ALA A 99 11.83 -4.00 -1.45
N ALA A 100 12.11 -5.29 -1.68
CA ALA A 100 13.34 -5.95 -1.23
C ALA A 100 14.60 -5.31 -1.85
N ALA A 101 14.55 -4.98 -3.14
CA ALA A 101 15.68 -4.33 -3.83
C ALA A 101 15.97 -2.92 -3.31
N LEU A 102 14.93 -2.19 -2.88
CA LEU A 102 15.03 -0.85 -2.31
C LEU A 102 15.28 -0.84 -0.79
N ALA A 103 15.08 -1.97 -0.11
CA ALA A 103 15.27 -2.08 1.34
C ALA A 103 16.72 -1.79 1.76
N LYS A 104 16.88 -1.13 2.93
CA LYS A 104 18.18 -0.93 3.58
C LYS A 104 18.71 -2.26 4.14
N GLY A 105 20.03 -2.39 4.16
CA GLY A 105 20.73 -3.56 4.70
C GLY A 105 21.66 -4.20 3.69
N ASP A 106 22.59 -5.00 4.19
CA ASP A 106 23.64 -5.67 3.40
C ASP A 106 23.27 -7.10 3.00
N GLY A 107 22.15 -7.61 3.54
CA GLY A 107 21.65 -8.95 3.22
C GLY A 107 21.13 -9.09 1.78
N PRO A 108 20.95 -10.30 1.29
CA PRO A 108 20.33 -10.55 0.00
C PRO A 108 18.87 -10.09 0.00
N GLU A 109 18.37 -9.78 -1.18
CA GLU A 109 16.95 -9.50 -1.38
C GLU A 109 16.13 -10.75 -1.12
N ARG A 110 15.11 -10.64 -0.29
CA ARG A 110 14.21 -11.72 0.08
C ARG A 110 12.76 -11.31 -0.06
N VAL A 111 11.92 -12.22 -0.49
CA VAL A 111 10.46 -12.03 -0.56
C VAL A 111 9.81 -13.14 0.24
N TYR A 112 9.12 -12.75 1.29
CA TYR A 112 8.39 -13.68 2.15
C TYR A 112 6.91 -13.69 1.82
N ILE A 113 6.30 -14.87 1.90
CA ILE A 113 4.84 -15.02 1.95
C ILE A 113 4.42 -14.73 3.38
N VAL A 114 3.44 -13.85 3.54
CA VAL A 114 3.02 -13.36 4.85
C VAL A 114 1.52 -13.48 5.05
N GLU A 115 1.12 -13.66 6.30
CA GLU A 115 -0.28 -13.60 6.75
C GLU A 115 -0.44 -12.47 7.75
N PRO A 116 -1.33 -11.48 7.50
CA PRO A 116 -1.69 -10.48 8.50
C PRO A 116 -2.34 -11.16 9.72
N THR A 117 -1.88 -10.79 10.93
CA THR A 117 -2.44 -11.34 12.18
C THR A 117 -3.60 -10.51 12.71
N GLY A 118 -3.95 -9.43 12.06
CA GLY A 118 -5.04 -8.54 12.42
C GLY A 118 -5.51 -7.70 11.25
N HIS A 119 -6.25 -6.63 11.57
CA HIS A 119 -6.77 -5.71 10.57
C HIS A 119 -5.66 -5.08 9.72
N PHE A 120 -5.94 -4.86 8.46
CA PHE A 120 -5.06 -4.16 7.53
C PHE A 120 -5.88 -3.25 6.60
N GLU A 121 -5.23 -2.25 6.05
CA GLU A 121 -5.84 -1.23 5.19
C GLU A 121 -5.00 -0.99 3.92
N HIS A 122 -5.56 -0.28 2.96
CA HIS A 122 -4.82 0.16 1.78
C HIS A 122 -3.67 1.08 2.17
N ASP A 123 -2.49 0.91 1.55
CA ASP A 123 -1.35 1.78 1.79
C ASP A 123 -1.58 3.16 1.14
N PRO A 124 -1.79 4.24 1.92
CA PRO A 124 -2.07 5.57 1.39
C PRO A 124 -0.85 6.19 0.68
N ASN A 125 0.36 5.66 0.91
CA ASN A 125 1.58 6.21 0.30
C ASN A 125 1.72 5.84 -1.18
N VAL A 126 1.05 4.77 -1.64
CA VAL A 126 1.09 4.33 -3.04
C VAL A 126 -0.26 4.44 -3.74
N THR A 127 -1.32 4.61 -2.98
CA THR A 127 -2.66 4.91 -3.49
C THR A 127 -2.77 6.42 -3.62
N ASN A 128 -3.07 6.95 -4.81
CA ASN A 128 -3.23 8.38 -4.98
C ASN A 128 -4.51 8.71 -5.77
N LYS A 129 -4.95 9.97 -5.68
CA LYS A 129 -6.17 10.47 -6.30
C LYS A 129 -6.17 10.39 -7.84
N LYS A 130 -5.00 10.33 -8.48
CA LYS A 130 -4.88 10.19 -9.94
C LYS A 130 -5.22 8.79 -10.43
N PHE A 131 -5.06 7.80 -9.56
CA PHE A 131 -5.30 6.40 -9.86
C PHE A 131 -6.24 5.84 -8.81
N PRO A 132 -7.56 5.98 -9.00
CA PRO A 132 -8.54 5.47 -8.06
C PRO A 132 -8.36 3.96 -7.85
N GLY A 133 -8.56 3.53 -6.60
CA GLY A 133 -8.32 2.16 -6.18
C GLY A 133 -6.86 1.91 -5.75
N ASN A 134 -6.51 0.65 -5.58
CA ASN A 134 -5.16 0.20 -5.18
C ASN A 134 -4.55 -0.69 -6.26
N PRO A 135 -4.07 -0.13 -7.40
CA PRO A 135 -3.54 -0.93 -8.51
C PRO A 135 -2.26 -1.68 -8.14
N THR A 136 -1.55 -1.24 -7.11
CA THR A 136 -0.34 -1.90 -6.59
C THR A 136 -0.68 -3.03 -5.63
N ARG A 137 -1.95 -3.16 -5.24
CA ARG A 137 -2.42 -4.09 -4.21
C ARG A 137 -1.50 -4.07 -2.99
N SER A 138 -1.15 -2.86 -2.55
CA SER A 138 -0.28 -2.59 -1.41
C SER A 138 -1.10 -2.23 -0.19
N TYR A 139 -0.72 -2.77 0.93
CA TYR A 139 -1.44 -2.69 2.21
C TYR A 139 -0.50 -2.38 3.34
N ARG A 140 -1.06 -1.93 4.46
CA ARG A 140 -0.35 -1.73 5.71
C ARG A 140 -1.16 -2.23 6.90
N SER A 141 -0.49 -2.62 7.98
CA SER A 141 -1.12 -3.08 9.22
C SER A 141 -0.36 -2.58 10.43
N GLN A 142 -1.09 -2.28 11.50
CA GLN A 142 -0.52 -2.08 12.84
C GLN A 142 -0.33 -3.41 13.59
N ALA A 143 -0.99 -4.47 13.13
CA ALA A 143 -0.76 -5.83 13.63
C ALA A 143 0.47 -6.44 12.93
N ALA A 144 1.04 -7.46 13.55
CA ALA A 144 2.17 -8.18 12.99
C ALA A 144 1.80 -8.93 11.71
N LEU A 145 2.79 -9.20 10.86
CA LEU A 145 2.70 -10.16 9.77
C LEU A 145 3.44 -11.44 10.18
N LYS A 146 2.79 -12.57 10.03
CA LYS A 146 3.41 -13.89 10.24
C LYS A 146 4.07 -14.36 8.96
N ILE A 147 5.34 -14.77 9.03
CA ILE A 147 6.04 -15.42 7.92
C ILE A 147 5.51 -16.85 7.77
N VAL A 148 5.01 -17.18 6.59
CA VAL A 148 4.48 -18.53 6.29
C VAL A 148 5.26 -19.23 5.17
N GLY A 149 6.15 -18.52 4.47
CA GLY A 149 7.00 -19.09 3.43
C GLY A 149 7.95 -18.04 2.84
N GLU A 150 8.80 -18.49 1.94
CA GLU A 150 9.68 -17.62 1.14
C GLU A 150 9.47 -17.91 -0.35
N VAL A 151 9.45 -16.86 -1.16
CA VAL A 151 9.42 -16.96 -2.63
C VAL A 151 10.85 -16.80 -3.14
N THR A 152 11.27 -17.69 -4.02
CA THR A 152 12.62 -17.65 -4.63
C THR A 152 12.60 -17.16 -6.07
N ASP A 153 11.44 -17.14 -6.71
CA ASP A 153 11.26 -16.77 -8.11
C ASP A 153 10.39 -15.52 -8.25
N TRP A 154 11.03 -14.39 -8.57
CA TRP A 154 10.37 -13.12 -8.92
C TRP A 154 11.26 -12.35 -9.90
N ILE A 155 10.68 -11.35 -10.58
CA ILE A 155 11.41 -10.48 -11.51
C ILE A 155 12.33 -9.54 -10.70
N ARG A 156 13.65 -9.74 -10.81
CA ARG A 156 14.66 -8.88 -10.20
C ARG A 156 14.87 -7.64 -11.04
N GLN A 157 15.08 -6.52 -10.35
CA GLN A 157 15.39 -5.25 -11.01
C GLN A 157 16.84 -5.25 -11.50
N THR A 158 17.08 -4.73 -12.70
CA THR A 158 18.45 -4.44 -13.14
C THR A 158 19.02 -3.25 -12.35
N PRO A 159 20.37 -3.08 -12.28
CA PRO A 159 20.96 -1.94 -11.62
C PRO A 159 20.46 -0.59 -12.17
N GLU A 160 20.23 -0.50 -13.48
CA GLU A 160 19.71 0.69 -14.16
C GLU A 160 18.26 1.00 -13.78
N GLU A 161 17.41 -0.02 -13.69
CA GLU A 161 16.01 0.12 -13.24
C GLU A 161 15.97 0.54 -11.77
N LEU A 162 16.80 -0.08 -10.95
CA LEU A 162 16.87 0.25 -9.53
C LEU A 162 17.35 1.69 -9.30
N GLN A 163 18.32 2.16 -10.10
CA GLN A 163 18.76 3.55 -10.02
C GLN A 163 17.63 4.52 -10.41
N LYS A 164 16.88 4.23 -11.47
CA LYS A 164 15.71 5.04 -11.86
C LYS A 164 14.67 5.12 -10.75
N TRP A 165 14.44 4.00 -10.02
CA TRP A 165 13.53 3.99 -8.89
C TRP A 165 14.04 4.85 -7.73
N ARG A 166 15.34 4.77 -7.41
CA ARG A 166 15.97 5.61 -6.38
C ARG A 166 15.89 7.09 -6.73
N ASP A 167 16.19 7.46 -7.97
CA ASP A 167 16.09 8.84 -8.44
C ASP A 167 14.66 9.36 -8.37
N LYS A 168 13.68 8.52 -8.76
CA LYS A 168 12.26 8.87 -8.65
C LYS A 168 11.84 9.08 -7.20
N LEU A 169 12.23 8.20 -6.30
CA LEU A 169 11.90 8.30 -4.87
C LEU A 169 12.57 9.49 -4.20
N ALA A 170 13.81 9.82 -4.57
CA ALA A 170 14.51 11.01 -4.07
C ALA A 170 13.85 12.33 -4.50
N ASN A 171 13.12 12.32 -5.62
CA ASN A 171 12.41 13.48 -6.15
C ASN A 171 10.93 13.54 -5.72
N VAL A 172 10.42 12.52 -5.02
CA VAL A 172 9.06 12.56 -4.46
C VAL A 172 9.07 13.52 -3.27
N GLN A 173 8.48 14.71 -3.48
CA GLN A 173 8.20 15.66 -2.42
C GLN A 173 6.81 15.30 -1.83
N GLY A 174 6.81 14.55 -0.76
CA GLY A 174 5.59 14.18 -0.06
C GLY A 174 5.89 13.70 1.34
N GLU A 175 4.99 14.02 2.27
CA GLU A 175 5.03 13.48 3.62
C GLU A 175 4.63 12.00 3.56
N ILE A 176 5.40 11.14 4.24
CA ILE A 176 5.00 9.74 4.43
C ILE A 176 3.85 9.70 5.43
N ILE A 177 2.73 9.17 4.99
CA ILE A 177 1.55 8.94 5.86
C ILE A 177 1.84 7.69 6.70
N ASN A 178 2.15 7.92 7.95
CA ASN A 178 2.53 6.88 8.91
C ASN A 178 1.37 6.47 9.79
#